data_94a9868e1dacc9386a866ded311225b9
#
_entry.id   94a9868e1dacc9386a866ded311225b9
#
_cell.length_a   1.000
_cell.length_b   1.000
_cell.length_c   1.000
_cell.angle_alpha   90.00
_cell.angle_beta   90.00
_cell.angle_gamma   90.00
#
_symmetry.space_group_name_H-M   'P 1'
#
loop_
_entity.id
_entity.type
_entity.pdbx_description
1 polymer ?
#
loop_
_entity_poly.entity_id
_entity_poly.type
_entity_poly.pdbx_seq_one_letter_code
_entity_poly.pdbx_strand_id
1 'polypeptide(L)'
;MKALQSVKSLLSLLLSRNSWRVLRDHLGVGKHKKVNKITSQATLVYFVNSRSSHVTQTSLYGYLKTRAGTRFPELFKHPDLLQSINMAKWHIWLACVSDLCVFVGRLLYQSGQLDSPDITALMSGTIDQILQGIGSPEEAGEDFFKAVEKARQRIRNCDWSKDFSD
;
A
#
# COMPACT_ATOMS: atom_id res chain seq x y z
N MET A 1 6.83 -39.31 17.89
CA MET A 1 7.41 -39.43 16.56
C MET A 1 6.77 -38.51 15.49
N LYS A 2 5.46 -38.21 15.55
CA LYS A 2 4.79 -37.33 14.55
C LYS A 2 5.21 -35.84 14.61
N ALA A 3 5.58 -35.31 15.77
CA ALA A 3 5.98 -33.91 15.92
C ALA A 3 7.32 -33.60 15.27
N LEU A 4 8.27 -34.54 15.24
CA LEU A 4 9.59 -34.37 14.64
C LEU A 4 9.53 -34.35 13.09
N GLN A 5 8.60 -35.06 12.49
CA GLN A 5 8.37 -35.03 11.04
C GLN A 5 7.74 -33.72 10.58
N SER A 6 6.84 -33.13 11.39
CA SER A 6 6.22 -31.84 11.09
C SER A 6 7.23 -30.69 11.11
N VAL A 7 8.20 -30.71 12.04
CA VAL A 7 9.27 -29.70 12.14
C VAL A 7 10.25 -29.82 10.96
N LYS A 8 10.56 -31.05 10.52
CA LYS A 8 11.42 -31.26 9.35
C LYS A 8 10.78 -30.79 8.04
N SER A 9 9.47 -30.96 7.89
CA SER A 9 8.74 -30.47 6.71
C SER A 9 8.64 -28.94 6.68
N LEU A 10 8.47 -28.29 7.83
CA LEU A 10 8.49 -26.83 7.94
C LEU A 10 9.88 -26.24 7.66
N LEU A 11 10.94 -26.90 8.17
CA LEU A 11 12.32 -26.49 7.87
C LEU A 11 12.69 -26.68 6.40
N SER A 12 12.19 -27.71 5.72
CA SER A 12 12.43 -27.92 4.29
C SER A 12 11.72 -26.89 3.42
N LEU A 13 10.53 -26.40 3.84
CA LEU A 13 9.83 -25.31 3.19
C LEU A 13 10.53 -23.96 3.39
N LEU A 14 11.10 -23.72 4.58
CA LEU A 14 11.89 -22.52 4.87
C LEU A 14 13.27 -22.54 4.16
N LEU A 15 13.83 -23.72 3.89
CA LEU A 15 15.12 -23.92 3.21
C LEU A 15 14.97 -24.07 1.70
N SER A 16 13.74 -23.99 1.14
CA SER A 16 13.57 -24.08 -0.31
C SER A 16 14.23 -22.85 -0.98
N ARG A 17 14.97 -23.09 -2.07
CA ARG A 17 15.60 -22.03 -2.88
C ARG A 17 14.62 -20.95 -3.34
N ASN A 18 13.36 -21.31 -3.53
CA ASN A 18 12.29 -20.37 -3.89
C ASN A 18 11.91 -19.44 -2.73
N SER A 19 11.82 -19.95 -1.50
CA SER A 19 11.49 -19.12 -0.31
C SER A 19 12.61 -18.12 -0.03
N TRP A 20 13.88 -18.52 -0.21
CA TRP A 20 15.02 -17.60 -0.08
C TRP A 20 15.08 -16.56 -1.20
N ARG A 21 14.66 -16.88 -2.44
CA ARG A 21 14.55 -15.89 -3.51
C ARG A 21 13.50 -14.84 -3.19
N VAL A 22 12.31 -15.29 -2.77
CA VAL A 22 11.20 -14.39 -2.38
C VAL A 22 11.59 -13.52 -1.18
N LEU A 23 12.22 -14.12 -0.16
CA LEU A 23 12.70 -13.38 1.01
C LEU A 23 13.80 -12.37 0.65
N ARG A 24 14.77 -12.75 -0.18
CA ARG A 24 15.83 -11.86 -0.66
C ARG A 24 15.28 -10.72 -1.50
N ASP A 25 14.29 -10.99 -2.36
CA ASP A 25 13.63 -9.97 -3.20
C ASP A 25 12.79 -9.00 -2.35
N HIS A 26 12.24 -9.47 -1.22
CA HIS A 26 11.53 -8.63 -0.26
C HIS A 26 12.45 -7.83 0.67
N LEU A 27 13.59 -8.40 1.05
CA LEU A 27 14.56 -7.73 1.93
C LEU A 27 15.48 -6.74 1.18
N GLY A 28 15.36 -6.66 -0.14
CA GLY A 28 16.18 -5.74 -0.94
C GLY A 28 17.68 -6.08 -0.93
N VAL A 29 18.06 -7.27 -0.44
CA VAL A 29 19.44 -7.73 -0.39
C VAL A 29 19.83 -8.30 -1.75
N GLY A 30 20.30 -7.43 -2.61
CA GLY A 30 20.89 -7.82 -3.88
C GLY A 30 20.38 -7.00 -5.06
N LYS A 31 21.27 -6.19 -5.61
CA LYS A 31 21.12 -5.27 -6.73
C LYS A 31 20.06 -4.18 -6.49
N HIS A 32 20.50 -2.95 -6.34
CA HIS A 32 19.64 -1.78 -6.45
C HIS A 32 18.76 -1.97 -7.68
N LYS A 33 17.48 -2.37 -7.50
CA LYS A 33 16.51 -2.30 -8.58
C LYS A 33 16.60 -0.85 -9.06
N LYS A 34 17.03 -0.66 -10.32
CA LYS A 34 16.98 0.65 -10.95
C LYS A 34 15.58 1.18 -10.68
N VAL A 35 15.49 2.26 -9.91
CA VAL A 35 14.21 2.91 -9.68
C VAL A 35 13.75 3.34 -11.07
N ASN A 36 12.69 2.73 -11.58
CA ASN A 36 12.14 3.10 -12.87
C ASN A 36 11.74 4.56 -12.78
N LYS A 37 12.31 5.38 -13.66
CA LYS A 37 11.95 6.80 -13.72
C LYS A 37 10.44 6.91 -13.99
N ILE A 38 9.77 7.78 -13.25
CA ILE A 38 8.38 8.12 -13.50
C ILE A 38 8.37 9.11 -14.67
N THR A 39 7.98 8.63 -15.85
CA THR A 39 8.00 9.41 -17.10
C THR A 39 6.63 9.57 -17.74
N SER A 40 5.60 8.96 -17.15
CA SER A 40 4.23 9.01 -17.65
C SER A 40 3.23 8.82 -16.51
N GLN A 41 1.98 9.21 -16.74
CA GLN A 41 0.89 9.00 -15.80
C GLN A 41 0.74 7.50 -15.45
N ALA A 42 0.88 6.60 -16.41
CA ALA A 42 0.79 5.15 -16.16
C ALA A 42 1.89 4.67 -15.18
N THR A 43 3.13 5.17 -15.33
CA THR A 43 4.21 4.83 -14.40
C THR A 43 4.02 5.47 -13.03
N LEU A 44 3.38 6.63 -12.95
CA LEU A 44 3.00 7.27 -11.69
C LEU A 44 1.90 6.47 -10.98
N VAL A 45 0.84 6.06 -11.68
CA VAL A 45 -0.23 5.19 -11.17
C VAL A 45 0.36 3.91 -10.58
N TYR A 46 1.24 3.23 -11.33
CA TYR A 46 1.92 2.04 -10.86
C TYR A 46 2.76 2.30 -9.60
N PHE A 47 3.52 3.40 -9.59
CA PHE A 47 4.34 3.78 -8.44
C PHE A 47 3.50 4.02 -7.19
N VAL A 48 2.49 4.88 -7.29
CA VAL A 48 1.61 5.24 -6.16
C VAL A 48 0.93 3.97 -5.63
N ASN A 49 0.30 3.16 -6.50
CA ASN A 49 -0.41 1.95 -6.06
C ASN A 49 0.53 0.92 -5.42
N SER A 50 1.67 0.64 -6.06
CA SER A 50 2.62 -0.36 -5.54
C SER A 50 3.25 0.04 -4.21
N ARG A 51 3.56 1.33 -4.03
CA ARG A 51 4.13 1.84 -2.77
C ARG A 51 3.11 1.88 -1.66
N SER A 52 1.89 2.34 -1.95
CA SER A 52 0.78 2.32 -0.98
C SER A 52 0.47 0.89 -0.52
N SER A 53 0.41 -0.06 -1.44
CA SER A 53 0.21 -1.48 -1.11
C SER A 53 1.32 -2.03 -0.23
N HIS A 54 2.58 -1.71 -0.53
CA HIS A 54 3.73 -2.15 0.27
C HIS A 54 3.70 -1.57 1.69
N VAL A 55 3.46 -0.27 1.83
CA VAL A 55 3.36 0.41 3.13
C VAL A 55 2.21 -0.17 3.95
N THR A 56 1.04 -0.34 3.33
CA THR A 56 -0.15 -0.93 3.97
C THR A 56 0.15 -2.32 4.53
N GLN A 57 0.70 -3.20 3.71
CA GLN A 57 1.04 -4.56 4.14
C GLN A 57 2.05 -4.55 5.29
N THR A 58 3.13 -3.80 5.15
CA THR A 58 4.19 -3.75 6.15
C THR A 58 3.68 -3.18 7.47
N SER A 59 2.93 -2.08 7.43
CA SER A 59 2.40 -1.42 8.63
C SER A 59 1.34 -2.26 9.33
N LEU A 60 0.35 -2.76 8.58
CA LEU A 60 -0.76 -3.53 9.15
C LEU A 60 -0.26 -4.85 9.75
N TYR A 61 0.47 -5.65 8.97
CA TYR A 61 0.96 -6.94 9.47
C TYR A 61 2.04 -6.79 10.53
N GLY A 62 2.89 -5.76 10.43
CA GLY A 62 3.85 -5.41 11.48
C GLY A 62 3.16 -5.09 12.80
N TYR A 63 2.12 -4.25 12.77
CA TYR A 63 1.30 -3.92 13.93
C TYR A 63 0.63 -5.17 14.53
N LEU A 64 -0.06 -5.97 13.69
CA LEU A 64 -0.74 -7.19 14.14
C LEU A 64 0.24 -8.18 14.76
N LYS A 65 1.40 -8.38 14.15
CA LYS A 65 2.45 -9.26 14.67
C LYS A 65 2.98 -8.78 16.03
N THR A 66 3.21 -7.48 16.17
CA THR A 66 3.70 -6.91 17.43
C THR A 66 2.66 -7.05 18.55
N ARG A 67 1.38 -6.84 18.23
CA ARG A 67 0.29 -6.93 19.23
C ARG A 67 -0.05 -8.36 19.62
N ALA A 68 -0.05 -9.29 18.67
CA ALA A 68 -0.44 -10.67 18.89
C ALA A 68 0.73 -11.58 19.35
N GLY A 69 1.97 -11.18 19.10
CA GLY A 69 3.14 -11.96 19.44
C GLY A 69 3.08 -13.37 18.84
N THR A 70 3.24 -14.39 19.68
CA THR A 70 3.20 -15.80 19.26
C THR A 70 1.81 -16.25 18.77
N ARG A 71 0.74 -15.55 19.15
CA ARG A 71 -0.64 -15.85 18.73
C ARG A 71 -1.01 -15.23 17.36
N PHE A 72 -0.07 -14.56 16.68
CA PHE A 72 -0.32 -13.95 15.39
C PHE A 72 -0.99 -14.88 14.36
N PRO A 73 -0.59 -16.15 14.18
CA PRO A 73 -1.26 -17.05 13.25
C PRO A 73 -2.71 -17.39 13.64
N GLU A 74 -3.07 -17.25 14.92
CA GLU A 74 -4.42 -17.55 15.41
C GLU A 74 -5.43 -16.48 15.01
N LEU A 75 -4.96 -15.23 14.78
CA LEU A 75 -5.82 -14.12 14.36
C LEU A 75 -6.58 -14.45 13.06
N PHE A 76 -5.97 -15.20 12.15
CA PHE A 76 -6.55 -15.55 10.86
C PHE A 76 -7.53 -16.72 10.92
N LYS A 77 -7.73 -17.32 12.09
CA LYS A 77 -8.72 -18.39 12.31
C LYS A 77 -10.09 -17.85 12.74
N HIS A 78 -10.17 -16.56 13.07
CA HIS A 78 -11.40 -15.90 13.53
C HIS A 78 -12.02 -15.10 12.40
N PRO A 79 -13.18 -15.50 11.82
CA PRO A 79 -13.80 -14.85 10.67
C PRO A 79 -14.05 -13.35 10.88
N ASP A 80 -14.63 -12.96 12.03
CA ASP A 80 -14.94 -11.56 12.34
C ASP A 80 -13.68 -10.69 12.42
N LEU A 81 -12.60 -11.23 12.99
CA LEU A 81 -11.34 -10.53 13.07
C LEU A 81 -10.69 -10.42 11.69
N LEU A 82 -10.77 -11.46 10.86
CA LEU A 82 -10.29 -11.44 9.48
C LEU A 82 -11.02 -10.40 8.65
N GLN A 83 -12.34 -10.30 8.81
CA GLN A 83 -13.14 -9.24 8.17
C GLN A 83 -12.66 -7.84 8.59
N SER A 84 -12.48 -7.62 9.90
CA SER A 84 -11.97 -6.35 10.42
C SER A 84 -10.57 -6.00 9.90
N ILE A 85 -9.69 -6.99 9.79
CA ILE A 85 -8.34 -6.83 9.21
C ILE A 85 -8.44 -6.44 7.72
N ASN A 86 -9.33 -7.08 6.96
CA ASN A 86 -9.54 -6.76 5.54
C ASN A 86 -10.09 -5.35 5.36
N MET A 87 -11.07 -4.94 6.16
CA MET A 87 -11.56 -3.55 6.15
C MET A 87 -10.43 -2.56 6.46
N ALA A 88 -9.67 -2.79 7.53
CA ALA A 88 -8.55 -1.93 7.91
C ALA A 88 -7.50 -1.84 6.79
N LYS A 89 -7.18 -2.95 6.13
CA LYS A 89 -6.26 -3.00 4.98
C LYS A 89 -6.67 -2.01 3.89
N TRP A 90 -7.93 -1.98 3.50
CA TRP A 90 -8.42 -1.12 2.44
C TRP A 90 -8.42 0.36 2.83
N HIS A 91 -8.80 0.67 4.07
CA HIS A 91 -8.79 2.05 4.56
C HIS A 91 -7.36 2.60 4.70
N ILE A 92 -6.42 1.80 5.22
CA ILE A 92 -5.00 2.19 5.31
C ILE A 92 -4.42 2.38 3.92
N TRP A 93 -4.71 1.47 2.98
CA TRP A 93 -4.24 1.58 1.61
C TRP A 93 -4.74 2.85 0.93
N LEU A 94 -6.02 3.18 1.08
CA LEU A 94 -6.61 4.40 0.51
C LEU A 94 -5.98 5.67 1.11
N ALA A 95 -5.73 5.68 2.41
CA ALA A 95 -5.03 6.77 3.07
C ALA A 95 -3.61 6.93 2.50
N CYS A 96 -2.86 5.84 2.37
CA CYS A 96 -1.52 5.86 1.77
C CYS A 96 -1.54 6.35 0.31
N VAL A 97 -2.53 5.94 -0.50
CA VAL A 97 -2.70 6.44 -1.88
C VAL A 97 -2.93 7.95 -1.88
N SER A 98 -3.86 8.43 -1.05
CA SER A 98 -4.17 9.86 -0.93
C SER A 98 -2.97 10.68 -0.47
N ASP A 99 -2.26 10.22 0.58
CA ASP A 99 -1.08 10.90 1.11
C ASP A 99 0.05 10.96 0.08
N LEU A 100 0.29 9.86 -0.62
CA LEU A 100 1.34 9.81 -1.63
C LEU A 100 1.02 10.67 -2.86
N CYS A 101 -0.26 10.76 -3.27
CA CYS A 101 -0.68 11.72 -4.29
C CYS A 101 -0.44 13.16 -3.86
N VAL A 102 -0.80 13.53 -2.62
CA VAL A 102 -0.54 14.87 -2.09
C VAL A 102 0.96 15.15 -2.04
N PHE A 103 1.75 14.21 -1.54
CA PHE A 103 3.20 14.34 -1.48
C PHE A 103 3.83 14.58 -2.85
N VAL A 104 3.49 13.75 -3.85
CA VAL A 104 4.01 13.89 -5.22
C VAL A 104 3.55 15.20 -5.85
N GLY A 105 2.29 15.59 -5.65
CA GLY A 105 1.77 16.87 -6.16
C GLY A 105 2.53 18.07 -5.63
N ARG A 106 2.81 18.11 -4.32
CA ARG A 106 3.63 19.17 -3.70
C ARG A 106 5.06 19.18 -4.22
N LEU A 107 5.70 18.03 -4.42
CA LEU A 107 7.03 17.95 -5.03
C LEU A 107 7.02 18.52 -6.46
N LEU A 108 6.00 18.22 -7.26
CA LEU A 108 5.87 18.75 -8.62
C LEU A 108 5.68 20.26 -8.59
N TYR A 109 4.88 20.80 -7.67
CA TYR A 109 4.71 22.23 -7.48
C TYR A 109 6.05 22.92 -7.13
N GLN A 110 6.76 22.38 -6.12
CA GLN A 110 8.05 22.92 -5.70
C GLN A 110 9.13 22.87 -6.80
N SER A 111 9.03 21.89 -7.71
CA SER A 111 9.93 21.78 -8.86
C SER A 111 9.69 22.85 -9.93
N GLY A 112 8.56 23.57 -9.89
CA GLY A 112 8.16 24.58 -10.86
C GLY A 112 7.87 24.03 -12.26
N GLN A 113 7.67 22.71 -12.40
CA GLN A 113 7.44 22.09 -13.71
C GLN A 113 5.98 22.15 -14.16
N LEU A 114 5.05 22.22 -13.21
CA LEU A 114 3.61 22.24 -13.45
C LEU A 114 2.95 23.29 -12.57
N ASP A 115 1.87 23.87 -13.03
CA ASP A 115 1.03 24.77 -12.25
C ASP A 115 -0.01 23.98 -11.39
N SER A 116 -0.67 24.68 -10.48
CA SER A 116 -1.63 24.05 -9.58
C SER A 116 -2.80 23.34 -10.27
N PRO A 117 -3.43 23.90 -11.32
CA PRO A 117 -4.48 23.21 -12.07
C PRO A 117 -4.01 21.92 -12.73
N ASP A 118 -2.84 21.94 -13.36
CA ASP A 118 -2.26 20.77 -14.04
C ASP A 118 -1.92 19.65 -13.03
N ILE A 119 -1.35 20.03 -11.88
CA ILE A 119 -1.07 19.10 -10.79
C ILE A 119 -2.37 18.48 -10.26
N THR A 120 -3.41 19.29 -10.06
CA THR A 120 -4.72 18.81 -9.60
C THR A 120 -5.31 17.83 -10.61
N ALA A 121 -5.25 18.12 -11.90
CA ALA A 121 -5.73 17.24 -12.96
C ALA A 121 -4.96 15.91 -12.98
N LEU A 122 -3.61 15.99 -12.91
CA LEU A 122 -2.74 14.82 -12.90
C LEU A 122 -2.98 13.92 -11.69
N MET A 123 -3.07 14.49 -10.49
CA MET A 123 -3.26 13.72 -9.25
C MET A 123 -4.68 13.16 -9.16
N SER A 124 -5.71 13.90 -9.59
CA SER A 124 -7.09 13.39 -9.68
C SER A 124 -7.19 12.24 -10.68
N GLY A 125 -6.59 12.36 -11.86
CA GLY A 125 -6.55 11.28 -12.83
C GLY A 125 -5.78 10.06 -12.32
N THR A 126 -4.72 10.27 -11.54
CA THR A 126 -3.93 9.19 -10.95
C THR A 126 -4.74 8.39 -9.92
N ILE A 127 -5.40 9.05 -8.97
CA ILE A 127 -6.23 8.34 -7.98
C ILE A 127 -7.43 7.64 -8.64
N ASP A 128 -8.06 8.27 -9.64
CA ASP A 128 -9.20 7.67 -10.34
C ASP A 128 -8.80 6.41 -11.12
N GLN A 129 -7.65 6.41 -11.81
CA GLN A 129 -7.14 5.21 -12.49
C GLN A 129 -6.80 4.09 -11.50
N ILE A 130 -6.22 4.42 -10.35
CA ILE A 130 -5.95 3.43 -9.29
C ILE A 130 -7.25 2.81 -8.79
N LEU A 131 -8.26 3.64 -8.50
CA LEU A 131 -9.55 3.19 -7.99
C LEU A 131 -10.33 2.36 -9.02
N GLN A 132 -10.28 2.74 -10.30
CA GLN A 132 -10.84 1.93 -11.38
C GLN A 132 -10.20 0.54 -11.47
N GLY A 133 -8.88 0.47 -11.30
CA GLY A 133 -8.13 -0.78 -11.39
C GLY A 133 -8.45 -1.79 -10.29
N ILE A 134 -8.87 -1.33 -9.11
CA ILE A 134 -9.24 -2.21 -7.98
C ILE A 134 -10.74 -2.55 -7.94
N GLY A 135 -11.57 -1.76 -8.61
CA GLY A 135 -13.03 -1.90 -8.56
C GLY A 135 -13.61 -1.57 -7.17
N SER A 136 -14.66 -2.28 -6.79
CA SER A 136 -15.34 -2.14 -5.50
C SER A 136 -15.08 -3.38 -4.64
N PRO A 137 -14.07 -3.37 -3.76
CA PRO A 137 -13.77 -4.53 -2.93
C PRO A 137 -14.85 -4.71 -1.85
N GLU A 138 -15.58 -5.82 -1.91
CA GLU A 138 -16.63 -6.16 -0.93
C GLU A 138 -16.10 -6.17 0.51
N GLU A 139 -14.84 -6.58 0.68
CA GLU A 139 -14.16 -6.65 1.98
C GLU A 139 -13.87 -5.29 2.62
N ALA A 140 -14.01 -4.18 1.87
CA ALA A 140 -13.68 -2.84 2.38
C ALA A 140 -14.77 -2.24 3.28
N GLY A 141 -15.99 -2.79 3.24
CA GLY A 141 -17.14 -2.31 4.00
C GLY A 141 -17.84 -1.10 3.37
N GLU A 142 -19.04 -0.80 3.84
CA GLU A 142 -19.89 0.25 3.25
C GLU A 142 -19.29 1.65 3.35
N ASP A 143 -18.55 1.94 4.43
CA ASP A 143 -17.95 3.27 4.64
C ASP A 143 -16.75 3.56 3.72
N PHE A 144 -16.26 2.54 3.00
CA PHE A 144 -15.14 2.70 2.08
C PHE A 144 -15.46 3.68 0.94
N PHE A 145 -16.69 3.65 0.40
CA PHE A 145 -17.11 4.59 -0.64
C PHE A 145 -17.08 6.04 -0.17
N LYS A 146 -17.50 6.31 1.07
CA LYS A 146 -17.41 7.65 1.68
C LYS A 146 -15.95 8.07 1.83
N ALA A 147 -15.08 7.14 2.23
CA ALA A 147 -13.65 7.39 2.35
C ALA A 147 -13.00 7.71 0.98
N VAL A 148 -13.40 7.01 -0.07
CA VAL A 148 -12.96 7.27 -1.45
C VAL A 148 -13.32 8.69 -1.88
N GLU A 149 -14.56 9.12 -1.64
CA GLU A 149 -14.98 10.46 -2.02
C GLU A 149 -14.26 11.56 -1.22
N LYS A 150 -14.01 11.33 0.08
CA LYS A 150 -13.16 12.23 0.88
C LYS A 150 -11.73 12.32 0.34
N ALA A 151 -11.15 11.20 -0.09
CA ALA A 151 -9.82 11.19 -0.68
C ALA A 151 -9.76 11.99 -1.99
N ARG A 152 -10.77 11.84 -2.85
CA ARG A 152 -10.93 12.63 -4.08
C ARG A 152 -11.07 14.13 -3.79
N GLN A 153 -11.93 14.50 -2.84
CA GLN A 153 -12.13 15.89 -2.44
C GLN A 153 -10.84 16.50 -1.87
N ARG A 154 -10.09 15.74 -1.07
CA ARG A 154 -8.80 16.18 -0.52
C ARG A 154 -7.82 16.55 -1.64
N ILE A 155 -7.74 15.78 -2.71
CA ILE A 155 -6.86 16.06 -3.85
C ILE A 155 -7.34 17.27 -4.63
N ARG A 156 -8.65 17.36 -4.93
CA ARG A 156 -9.23 18.48 -5.67
C ARG A 156 -9.06 19.83 -4.96
N ASN A 157 -9.13 19.81 -3.63
CA ASN A 157 -9.04 21.00 -2.78
C ASN A 157 -7.65 21.20 -2.16
N CYS A 158 -6.65 20.44 -2.62
CA CYS A 158 -5.31 20.52 -2.06
C CYS A 158 -4.64 21.85 -2.42
N ASP A 159 -4.12 22.52 -1.40
CA ASP A 159 -3.20 23.63 -1.59
C ASP A 159 -1.79 23.08 -1.80
N TRP A 160 -1.34 23.10 -3.03
CA TRP A 160 -0.03 22.54 -3.43
C TRP A 160 1.15 23.38 -2.95
N SER A 161 0.93 24.65 -2.60
CA SER A 161 1.97 25.57 -2.15
C SER A 161 2.40 25.35 -0.71
N LYS A 162 1.60 24.62 0.09
CA LYS A 162 1.91 24.34 1.49
C LYS A 162 3.09 23.41 1.66
N ASP A 163 3.87 23.64 2.69
CA ASP A 163 4.95 22.74 3.08
C ASP A 163 4.44 21.41 3.63
N PHE A 164 5.32 20.40 3.70
CA PHE A 164 4.99 19.07 4.22
C PHE A 164 4.70 19.04 5.73
N SER A 165 5.04 20.10 6.43
CA SER A 165 4.85 20.26 7.89
C SER A 165 3.50 20.87 8.28
N ASP A 166 2.72 21.34 7.30
CA ASP A 166 1.37 21.93 7.47
C ASP A 166 0.28 20.95 7.00
#